data_822f979d99175832228aea2f4e780773
#
_entry.id   822f979d99175832228aea2f4e780773
#
_cell.length_a   1.000
_cell.length_b   1.000
_cell.length_c   1.000
_cell.angle_alpha   90.00
_cell.angle_beta   90.00
_cell.angle_gamma   90.00
#
_symmetry.space_group_name_H-M   'P 1'
#
loop_
_entity.id
_entity.type
_entity.pdbx_description
1 polymer ?
#
loop_
_entity_poly.entity_id
_entity_poly.type
_entity_poly.pdbx_seq_one_letter_code
_entity_poly.pdbx_strand_id
1 'polypeptide(L)'
;MSSGELLILLALVLPLFSAAVSYAVGRMPDVRETLTLVACIGLCIITIAMFMRVGAGDAPELVIAQPMSGLEIAFRLEPLGALFAVMASVLWAVNSLFSIGYMRGAREANQTRFYVCFALAMFGVMGVAMAANLFTLFIFYETLTLATYPLVTHKGDAAARRAGRIYLGTLVGASVVLFLPGIIGVASVAGSTTFTAGGLLPGTTSVVIENVLLLLLVFGAAKAALIPLHGWLPAAMVAPAPVSALLHAVAVVKAGVFTILKISAYIFGPELITALPAATWILWLAAATIVIASLVALTKDDLKARLAWSTVGQLAYITSAAMLPFASGLVAGGLHMVVHATAKITLFMCAGAIYVATGAAKISEMGGAGRRMPILLTFFFVASLSVIGLPPTGGMWSKFLLVDASFGSGEWLTAAAMIVSSLLSVAYLLPVAFNGLFSPAGVKGPEFTRPGGVPGAALTAVGVTAIGCLALFVAAEFIADYLEPLGAFTLIEAAP
;
A
#
# COMPACT_ATOMS: atom_id res chain seq x y z
N MET A 1 31.01 9.57 -3.30
CA MET A 1 29.70 8.92 -3.17
C MET A 1 29.94 7.41 -3.09
N SER A 2 29.51 6.78 -2.03
CA SER A 2 29.61 5.33 -1.86
C SER A 2 28.67 4.61 -2.85
N SER A 3 28.87 3.29 -3.03
CA SER A 3 27.97 2.50 -3.87
C SER A 3 26.54 2.43 -3.33
N GLY A 4 26.34 2.53 -2.00
CA GLY A 4 25.03 2.61 -1.38
C GLY A 4 24.33 3.94 -1.61
N GLU A 5 25.04 5.07 -1.46
CA GLU A 5 24.53 6.41 -1.80
C GLU A 5 24.10 6.50 -3.28
N LEU A 6 24.89 5.86 -4.18
CA LEU A 6 24.55 5.82 -5.60
C LEU A 6 23.24 5.07 -5.85
N LEU A 7 23.01 3.94 -5.18
CA LEU A 7 21.74 3.21 -5.30
C LEU A 7 20.54 4.06 -4.84
N ILE A 8 20.66 4.78 -3.71
CA ILE A 8 19.62 5.72 -3.22
C ILE A 8 19.32 6.78 -4.28
N LEU A 9 20.36 7.42 -4.82
CA LEU A 9 20.22 8.45 -5.85
C LEU A 9 19.57 7.90 -7.12
N LEU A 10 20.00 6.73 -7.60
CA LEU A 10 19.43 6.10 -8.78
C LEU A 10 17.96 5.70 -8.58
N ALA A 11 17.57 5.23 -7.37
CA ALA A 11 16.19 4.90 -7.05
C ALA A 11 15.26 6.13 -7.09
N LEU A 12 15.79 7.32 -6.77
CA LEU A 12 15.06 8.58 -6.88
C LEU A 12 15.03 9.11 -8.33
N VAL A 13 16.18 9.12 -8.99
CA VAL A 13 16.31 9.76 -10.31
C VAL A 13 15.61 8.97 -11.42
N LEU A 14 15.64 7.63 -11.36
CA LEU A 14 15.10 6.79 -12.43
C LEU A 14 13.59 6.99 -12.69
N PRO A 15 12.72 7.08 -11.68
CA PRO A 15 11.30 7.41 -11.91
C PRO A 15 11.11 8.81 -12.50
N LEU A 16 11.89 9.82 -12.08
CA LEU A 16 11.85 11.17 -12.66
C LEU A 16 12.27 11.16 -14.14
N PHE A 17 13.35 10.43 -14.44
CA PHE A 17 13.81 10.24 -15.82
C PHE A 17 12.73 9.55 -16.66
N SER A 18 12.12 8.50 -16.14
CA SER A 18 10.99 7.81 -16.78
C SER A 18 9.81 8.75 -17.07
N ALA A 19 9.47 9.65 -16.15
CA ALA A 19 8.44 10.66 -16.37
C ALA A 19 8.80 11.62 -17.50
N ALA A 20 10.03 12.15 -17.49
CA ALA A 20 10.51 13.08 -18.51
C ALA A 20 10.55 12.42 -19.91
N VAL A 21 11.08 11.21 -20.01
CA VAL A 21 11.14 10.45 -21.27
C VAL A 21 9.72 10.11 -21.75
N SER A 22 8.82 9.64 -20.87
CA SER A 22 7.42 9.35 -21.21
C SER A 22 6.70 10.58 -21.77
N TYR A 23 7.00 11.77 -21.26
CA TYR A 23 6.47 13.03 -21.77
C TYR A 23 7.05 13.33 -23.18
N ALA A 24 8.36 13.24 -23.34
CA ALA A 24 9.06 13.56 -24.59
C ALA A 24 8.60 12.65 -25.76
N VAL A 25 8.46 11.33 -25.50
CA VAL A 25 8.02 10.36 -26.51
C VAL A 25 6.51 10.13 -26.50
N GLY A 26 5.73 11.02 -25.92
CA GLY A 26 4.29 10.85 -25.68
C GLY A 26 3.44 10.56 -26.91
N ARG A 27 3.92 10.98 -28.11
CA ARG A 27 3.28 10.71 -29.41
C ARG A 27 3.58 9.32 -29.99
N MET A 28 4.53 8.59 -29.42
CA MET A 28 4.94 7.25 -29.84
C MET A 28 4.58 6.22 -28.76
N PRO A 29 3.35 5.67 -28.75
CA PRO A 29 2.86 4.82 -27.66
C PRO A 29 3.74 3.62 -27.35
N ASP A 30 4.20 2.90 -28.38
CA ASP A 30 5.02 1.70 -28.20
C ASP A 30 6.40 2.03 -27.58
N VAL A 31 7.02 3.11 -28.01
CA VAL A 31 8.31 3.59 -27.45
C VAL A 31 8.13 4.03 -26.00
N ARG A 32 7.09 4.82 -25.71
CA ARG A 32 6.76 5.27 -24.36
C ARG A 32 6.58 4.10 -23.39
N GLU A 33 5.80 3.12 -23.77
CA GLU A 33 5.47 1.95 -22.93
C GLU A 33 6.70 1.06 -22.75
N THR A 34 7.48 0.83 -23.80
CA THR A 34 8.73 0.06 -23.72
C THR A 34 9.73 0.72 -22.78
N LEU A 35 9.97 2.04 -22.92
CA LEU A 35 10.89 2.79 -22.06
C LEU A 35 10.40 2.84 -20.60
N THR A 36 9.08 2.92 -20.39
CA THR A 36 8.50 2.81 -19.04
C THR A 36 8.81 1.43 -18.44
N LEU A 37 8.61 0.33 -19.18
CA LEU A 37 8.92 -1.02 -18.67
C LEU A 37 10.41 -1.21 -18.39
N VAL A 38 11.29 -0.68 -19.25
CA VAL A 38 12.75 -0.69 -19.00
C VAL A 38 13.09 0.05 -17.71
N ALA A 39 12.50 1.22 -17.48
CA ALA A 39 12.69 1.96 -16.23
C ALA A 39 12.16 1.20 -15.01
N CYS A 40 11.00 0.54 -15.14
CA CYS A 40 10.45 -0.31 -14.08
C CYS A 40 11.42 -1.46 -13.72
N ILE A 41 11.94 -2.18 -14.72
CA ILE A 41 12.90 -3.27 -14.50
C ILE A 41 14.21 -2.73 -13.88
N GLY A 42 14.70 -1.60 -14.36
CA GLY A 42 15.86 -0.93 -13.78
C GLY A 42 15.65 -0.58 -12.30
N LEU A 43 14.48 -0.06 -11.96
CA LEU A 43 14.15 0.24 -10.56
C LEU A 43 14.05 -1.04 -9.71
N CYS A 44 13.49 -2.13 -10.23
CA CYS A 44 13.48 -3.42 -9.53
C CYS A 44 14.89 -3.91 -9.22
N ILE A 45 15.82 -3.83 -10.19
CA ILE A 45 17.21 -4.24 -9.98
C ILE A 45 17.87 -3.40 -8.88
N ILE A 46 17.69 -2.07 -8.93
CA ILE A 46 18.23 -1.15 -7.92
C ILE A 46 17.68 -1.46 -6.54
N THR A 47 16.37 -1.61 -6.40
CA THR A 47 15.73 -1.84 -5.08
C THR A 47 16.05 -3.22 -4.52
N ILE A 48 16.19 -4.26 -5.37
CA ILE A 48 16.66 -5.58 -4.94
C ILE A 48 18.11 -5.50 -4.44
N ALA A 49 18.97 -4.77 -5.13
CA ALA A 49 20.35 -4.56 -4.67
C ALA A 49 20.40 -3.82 -3.32
N MET A 50 19.52 -2.82 -3.12
CA MET A 50 19.36 -2.13 -1.84
C MET A 50 18.90 -3.10 -0.73
N PHE A 51 17.90 -3.92 -1.03
CA PHE A 51 17.35 -4.91 -0.10
C PHE A 51 18.43 -5.92 0.36
N MET A 52 19.20 -6.43 -0.59
CA MET A 52 20.31 -7.36 -0.27
C MET A 52 21.39 -6.73 0.61
N ARG A 53 21.73 -5.45 0.37
CA ARG A 53 22.70 -4.72 1.20
C ARG A 53 22.22 -4.52 2.62
N VAL A 54 20.95 -4.10 2.79
CA VAL A 54 20.37 -3.94 4.12
C VAL A 54 20.30 -5.28 4.86
N GLY A 55 19.95 -6.36 4.16
CA GLY A 55 20.00 -7.71 4.73
C GLY A 55 21.41 -8.18 5.12
N ALA A 56 22.46 -7.60 4.53
CA ALA A 56 23.85 -7.82 4.92
C ALA A 56 24.33 -6.87 6.07
N GLY A 57 23.44 -6.05 6.63
CA GLY A 57 23.75 -5.11 7.72
C GLY A 57 24.27 -3.75 7.27
N ASP A 58 24.23 -3.43 5.96
CA ASP A 58 24.63 -2.13 5.45
C ASP A 58 23.46 -1.12 5.59
N ALA A 59 23.73 0.09 6.07
CA ALA A 59 22.72 1.13 6.24
C ALA A 59 23.18 2.45 5.57
N PRO A 60 23.27 2.50 4.23
CA PRO A 60 23.74 3.68 3.53
C PRO A 60 22.81 4.87 3.74
N GLU A 61 23.41 6.04 3.87
CA GLU A 61 22.71 7.31 4.06
C GLU A 61 23.19 8.33 3.02
N LEU A 62 22.25 9.17 2.53
CA LEU A 62 22.50 10.22 1.57
C LEU A 62 21.77 11.50 1.99
N VAL A 63 22.53 12.54 2.33
CA VAL A 63 22.00 13.88 2.55
C VAL A 63 22.11 14.65 1.24
N ILE A 64 20.96 15.13 0.74
CA ILE A 64 20.90 15.91 -0.52
C ILE A 64 20.98 17.41 -0.24
N ALA A 65 20.30 17.89 0.81
CA ALA A 65 20.24 19.30 1.12
C ALA A 65 19.93 19.53 2.60
N GLN A 66 20.37 20.67 3.12
CA GLN A 66 20.03 21.18 4.44
C GLN A 66 19.45 22.59 4.30
N PRO A 67 18.14 22.71 4.02
CA PRO A 67 17.50 24.00 3.78
C PRO A 67 17.58 24.96 4.98
N MET A 68 17.58 24.42 6.20
CA MET A 68 17.70 25.14 7.45
C MET A 68 18.51 24.32 8.47
N SER A 69 19.08 24.98 9.46
CA SER A 69 19.77 24.29 10.56
C SER A 69 18.80 23.31 11.26
N GLY A 70 19.17 22.04 11.33
CA GLY A 70 18.35 20.97 11.92
C GLY A 70 17.26 20.38 11.01
N LEU A 71 17.10 20.89 9.77
CA LEU A 71 16.18 20.34 8.79
C LEU A 71 16.95 19.85 7.56
N GLU A 72 17.03 18.53 7.41
CA GLU A 72 17.76 17.90 6.31
C GLU A 72 16.79 17.16 5.38
N ILE A 73 17.06 17.21 4.09
CA ILE A 73 16.50 16.31 3.10
C ILE A 73 17.48 15.16 2.98
N ALA A 74 17.23 14.11 3.75
CA ALA A 74 18.11 12.96 3.92
C ALA A 74 17.38 11.65 3.71
N PHE A 75 18.10 10.67 3.15
CA PHE A 75 17.61 9.32 2.86
C PHE A 75 18.51 8.31 3.53
N ARG A 76 17.91 7.27 4.09
CA ARG A 76 18.60 6.15 4.72
C ARG A 76 17.87 4.86 4.41
N LEU A 77 18.65 3.82 4.11
CA LEU A 77 18.11 2.49 3.90
C LEU A 77 18.04 1.75 5.25
N GLU A 78 16.87 1.22 5.51
CA GLU A 78 16.55 0.39 6.67
C GLU A 78 15.64 -0.77 6.23
N PRO A 79 15.48 -1.86 7.02
CA PRO A 79 14.75 -3.06 6.59
C PRO A 79 13.34 -2.79 6.09
N LEU A 80 12.54 -2.02 6.83
CA LEU A 80 11.16 -1.71 6.45
C LEU A 80 11.09 -0.87 5.16
N GLY A 81 11.98 0.10 5.01
CA GLY A 81 12.08 0.96 3.83
C GLY A 81 12.53 0.19 2.59
N ALA A 82 13.55 -0.67 2.72
CA ALA A 82 14.04 -1.51 1.63
C ALA A 82 12.98 -2.52 1.16
N LEU A 83 12.25 -3.15 2.09
CA LEU A 83 11.13 -4.04 1.77
C LEU A 83 10.01 -3.30 1.03
N PHE A 84 9.65 -2.10 1.48
CA PHE A 84 8.64 -1.27 0.82
C PHE A 84 9.09 -0.86 -0.59
N ALA A 85 10.35 -0.48 -0.78
CA ALA A 85 10.90 -0.09 -2.08
C ALA A 85 10.87 -1.25 -3.09
N VAL A 86 11.28 -2.47 -2.70
CA VAL A 86 11.22 -3.67 -3.55
C VAL A 86 9.78 -4.00 -3.91
N MET A 87 8.89 -4.06 -2.92
CA MET A 87 7.47 -4.32 -3.16
C MET A 87 6.89 -3.32 -4.17
N ALA A 88 7.14 -2.03 -3.96
CA ALA A 88 6.59 -0.97 -4.80
C ALA A 88 7.13 -1.01 -6.23
N SER A 89 8.43 -1.25 -6.42
CA SER A 89 9.06 -1.32 -7.74
C SER A 89 8.57 -2.52 -8.55
N VAL A 90 8.50 -3.71 -7.94
CA VAL A 90 8.00 -4.93 -8.58
C VAL A 90 6.52 -4.76 -8.98
N LEU A 91 5.69 -4.25 -8.08
CA LEU A 91 4.28 -4.02 -8.38
C LEU A 91 4.07 -2.89 -9.40
N TRP A 92 4.98 -1.89 -9.47
CA TRP A 92 4.96 -0.89 -10.54
C TRP A 92 5.22 -1.51 -11.91
N ALA A 93 6.22 -2.39 -12.03
CA ALA A 93 6.51 -3.10 -13.27
C ALA A 93 5.30 -3.91 -13.75
N VAL A 94 4.71 -4.69 -12.86
CA VAL A 94 3.54 -5.52 -13.20
C VAL A 94 2.31 -4.67 -13.52
N ASN A 95 2.06 -3.59 -12.74
CA ASN A 95 0.95 -2.68 -13.05
C ASN A 95 1.17 -1.88 -14.35
N SER A 96 2.41 -1.57 -14.71
CA SER A 96 2.72 -0.94 -16.00
C SER A 96 2.39 -1.90 -17.17
N LEU A 97 2.74 -3.17 -17.05
CA LEU A 97 2.37 -4.19 -18.03
C LEU A 97 0.85 -4.34 -18.14
N PHE A 98 0.15 -4.39 -17.01
CA PHE A 98 -1.33 -4.39 -16.97
C PHE A 98 -1.92 -3.15 -17.63
N SER A 99 -1.32 -1.98 -17.36
CA SER A 99 -1.78 -0.69 -17.89
C SER A 99 -1.74 -0.63 -19.40
N ILE A 100 -0.73 -1.23 -20.05
CA ILE A 100 -0.64 -1.31 -21.51
C ILE A 100 -1.88 -2.03 -22.05
N GLY A 101 -2.20 -3.20 -21.55
CA GLY A 101 -3.38 -3.97 -21.95
C GLY A 101 -4.69 -3.24 -21.66
N TYR A 102 -4.81 -2.64 -20.47
CA TYR A 102 -6.02 -1.94 -20.04
C TYR A 102 -6.25 -0.65 -20.83
N MET A 103 -5.27 0.26 -20.87
CA MET A 103 -5.42 1.60 -21.44
C MET A 103 -5.69 1.55 -22.95
N ARG A 104 -4.99 0.65 -23.66
CA ARG A 104 -5.25 0.38 -25.08
C ARG A 104 -6.58 -0.34 -25.28
N GLY A 105 -6.85 -1.37 -24.49
CA GLY A 105 -8.09 -2.12 -24.51
C GLY A 105 -9.31 -1.26 -24.18
N ALA A 106 -9.27 -0.39 -23.18
CA ALA A 106 -10.34 0.55 -22.83
C ALA A 106 -10.38 1.80 -23.72
N ARG A 107 -9.41 2.00 -24.63
CA ARG A 107 -9.27 3.21 -25.45
C ARG A 107 -9.28 4.48 -24.57
N GLU A 108 -8.60 4.42 -23.43
CA GLU A 108 -8.54 5.55 -22.51
C GLU A 108 -7.81 6.73 -23.15
N ALA A 109 -8.32 7.94 -22.94
CA ALA A 109 -7.69 9.17 -23.40
C ALA A 109 -6.49 9.55 -22.50
N ASN A 110 -5.66 10.52 -22.96
CA ASN A 110 -4.58 11.11 -22.17
C ASN A 110 -3.59 10.09 -21.55
N GLN A 111 -3.27 9.01 -22.27
CA GLN A 111 -2.40 7.95 -21.77
C GLN A 111 -1.01 8.47 -21.38
N THR A 112 -0.41 9.43 -22.10
CA THR A 112 0.88 10.04 -21.77
C THR A 112 0.86 10.65 -20.37
N ARG A 113 -0.18 11.43 -20.05
CA ARG A 113 -0.37 12.00 -18.71
C ARG A 113 -0.43 10.92 -17.63
N PHE A 114 -1.11 9.80 -17.94
CA PHE A 114 -1.17 8.66 -17.02
C PHE A 114 0.23 8.12 -16.71
N TYR A 115 1.06 7.80 -17.71
CA TYR A 115 2.41 7.25 -17.48
C TYR A 115 3.34 8.24 -16.77
N VAL A 116 3.28 9.53 -17.13
CA VAL A 116 4.05 10.58 -16.44
C VAL A 116 3.69 10.68 -14.97
N CYS A 117 2.40 10.82 -14.66
CA CYS A 117 1.95 10.92 -13.27
C CYS A 117 2.21 9.64 -12.48
N PHE A 118 2.15 8.47 -13.15
CA PHE A 118 2.48 7.20 -12.51
C PHE A 118 3.96 7.14 -12.12
N ALA A 119 4.87 7.53 -13.00
CA ALA A 119 6.29 7.59 -12.70
C ALA A 119 6.61 8.62 -11.59
N LEU A 120 5.97 9.81 -11.61
CA LEU A 120 6.09 10.79 -10.53
C LEU A 120 5.57 10.27 -9.18
N ALA A 121 4.50 9.47 -9.21
CA ALA A 121 4.01 8.80 -8.00
C ALA A 121 5.06 7.83 -7.44
N MET A 122 5.76 7.09 -8.31
CA MET A 122 6.83 6.18 -7.87
C MET A 122 8.05 6.93 -7.32
N PHE A 123 8.38 8.11 -7.86
CA PHE A 123 9.36 9.00 -7.24
C PHE A 123 8.96 9.36 -5.80
N GLY A 124 7.70 9.74 -5.59
CA GLY A 124 7.17 10.00 -4.25
C GLY A 124 7.25 8.78 -3.33
N VAL A 125 6.93 7.58 -3.84
CA VAL A 125 7.03 6.32 -3.08
C VAL A 125 8.46 6.00 -2.68
N MET A 126 9.43 6.13 -3.59
CA MET A 126 10.84 5.88 -3.28
C MET A 126 11.34 6.87 -2.22
N GLY A 127 10.96 8.14 -2.32
CA GLY A 127 11.32 9.13 -1.30
C GLY A 127 10.72 8.83 0.07
N VAL A 128 9.46 8.39 0.15
CA VAL A 128 8.83 7.96 1.42
C VAL A 128 9.53 6.73 1.99
N ALA A 129 9.82 5.72 1.14
CA ALA A 129 10.43 4.46 1.55
C ALA A 129 11.82 4.67 2.19
N MET A 130 12.61 5.59 1.62
CA MET A 130 13.99 5.84 2.03
C MET A 130 14.16 7.05 2.95
N ALA A 131 13.11 7.77 3.32
CA ALA A 131 13.23 8.96 4.17
C ALA A 131 13.96 8.68 5.49
N ALA A 132 15.00 9.47 5.81
CA ALA A 132 15.77 9.35 7.03
C ALA A 132 15.13 10.09 8.23
N ASN A 133 14.17 10.98 7.97
CA ASN A 133 13.50 11.79 8.98
C ASN A 133 12.06 12.14 8.58
N LEU A 134 11.26 12.62 9.54
CA LEU A 134 9.86 12.99 9.31
C LEU A 134 9.69 14.12 8.28
N PHE A 135 10.64 15.06 8.22
CA PHE A 135 10.57 16.18 7.28
C PHE A 135 10.71 15.70 5.83
N THR A 136 11.73 14.89 5.53
CA THR A 136 11.90 14.27 4.22
C THR A 136 10.69 13.42 3.85
N LEU A 137 10.22 12.61 4.81
CA LEU A 137 9.03 11.79 4.61
C LEU A 137 7.82 12.65 4.23
N PHE A 138 7.58 13.77 4.93
CA PHE A 138 6.47 14.69 4.64
C PHE A 138 6.53 15.27 3.22
N ILE A 139 7.70 15.72 2.77
CA ILE A 139 7.88 16.26 1.41
C ILE A 139 7.46 15.23 0.35
N PHE A 140 7.96 14.00 0.45
CA PHE A 140 7.66 12.95 -0.52
C PHE A 140 6.24 12.37 -0.35
N TYR A 141 5.71 12.41 0.86
CA TYR A 141 4.32 12.09 1.15
C TYR A 141 3.37 13.03 0.42
N GLU A 142 3.62 14.34 0.41
CA GLU A 142 2.81 15.30 -0.34
C GLU A 142 3.09 15.26 -1.84
N THR A 143 4.33 15.04 -2.27
CA THR A 143 4.66 14.80 -3.68
C THR A 143 3.81 13.66 -4.24
N LEU A 144 3.65 12.57 -3.48
CA LEU A 144 2.81 11.45 -3.86
C LEU A 144 1.32 11.84 -3.99
N THR A 145 0.79 12.66 -3.07
CA THR A 145 -0.60 13.17 -3.15
C THR A 145 -0.81 13.97 -4.43
N LEU A 146 0.09 14.89 -4.72
CA LEU A 146 0.00 15.78 -5.89
C LEU A 146 0.16 15.00 -7.19
N ALA A 147 1.12 14.07 -7.27
CA ALA A 147 1.36 13.24 -8.46
C ALA A 147 0.18 12.32 -8.80
N THR A 148 -0.56 11.86 -7.79
CA THR A 148 -1.69 10.94 -8.00
C THR A 148 -3.04 11.65 -8.18
N TYR A 149 -3.16 12.92 -7.85
CA TYR A 149 -4.39 13.69 -8.07
C TYR A 149 -4.87 13.69 -9.55
N PRO A 150 -4.00 13.95 -10.57
CA PRO A 150 -4.41 13.86 -11.98
C PRO A 150 -4.83 12.46 -12.42
N LEU A 151 -4.37 11.41 -11.71
CA LEU A 151 -4.76 10.03 -11.96
C LEU A 151 -6.18 9.75 -11.43
N VAL A 152 -6.51 10.24 -10.23
CA VAL A 152 -7.86 10.14 -9.66
C VAL A 152 -8.88 10.87 -10.53
N THR A 153 -8.50 12.05 -11.04
CA THR A 153 -9.36 12.88 -11.91
C THR A 153 -9.21 12.56 -13.39
N HIS A 154 -8.66 11.40 -13.77
CA HIS A 154 -8.26 11.06 -15.14
C HIS A 154 -9.37 11.25 -16.18
N LYS A 155 -10.60 10.83 -15.87
CA LYS A 155 -11.75 10.92 -16.78
C LYS A 155 -12.24 12.36 -16.99
N GLY A 156 -11.98 13.30 -16.06
CA GLY A 156 -12.34 14.71 -16.17
C GLY A 156 -13.85 15.02 -16.07
N ASP A 157 -14.71 14.03 -15.84
CA ASP A 157 -16.15 14.21 -15.65
C ASP A 157 -16.50 14.79 -14.26
N ALA A 158 -17.78 15.06 -14.02
CA ALA A 158 -18.24 15.64 -12.75
C ALA A 158 -17.98 14.72 -11.55
N ALA A 159 -18.09 13.39 -11.73
CA ALA A 159 -17.82 12.38 -10.70
C ALA A 159 -16.33 12.37 -10.35
N ALA A 160 -15.45 12.35 -11.37
CA ALA A 160 -14.00 12.39 -11.17
C ALA A 160 -13.55 13.68 -10.48
N ARG A 161 -14.11 14.84 -10.87
CA ARG A 161 -13.80 16.12 -10.19
C ARG A 161 -14.26 16.16 -8.75
N ARG A 162 -15.45 15.58 -8.44
CA ARG A 162 -15.92 15.45 -7.05
C ARG A 162 -15.01 14.53 -6.23
N ALA A 163 -14.65 13.37 -6.79
CA ALA A 163 -13.72 12.44 -6.15
C ALA A 163 -12.35 13.08 -5.89
N GLY A 164 -11.82 13.82 -6.86
CA GLY A 164 -10.57 14.56 -6.71
C GLY A 164 -10.61 15.61 -5.61
N ARG A 165 -11.73 16.34 -5.43
CA ARG A 165 -11.88 17.29 -4.31
C ARG A 165 -11.89 16.59 -2.96
N ILE A 166 -12.60 15.45 -2.83
CA ILE A 166 -12.61 14.64 -1.61
C ILE A 166 -11.22 14.11 -1.34
N TYR A 167 -10.54 13.56 -2.36
CA TYR A 167 -9.20 13.03 -2.29
C TYR A 167 -8.21 14.08 -1.77
N LEU A 168 -8.12 15.21 -2.47
CA LEU A 168 -7.16 16.27 -2.15
C LEU A 168 -7.49 16.94 -0.80
N GLY A 169 -8.77 17.26 -0.58
CA GLY A 169 -9.23 17.93 0.65
C GLY A 169 -8.98 17.07 1.89
N THR A 170 -9.19 15.74 1.82
CA THR A 170 -8.92 14.85 2.96
C THR A 170 -7.42 14.67 3.16
N LEU A 171 -6.65 14.35 2.12
CA LEU A 171 -5.24 13.99 2.28
C LEU A 171 -4.36 15.19 2.59
N VAL A 172 -4.46 16.29 1.83
CA VAL A 172 -3.70 17.50 2.10
C VAL A 172 -4.21 18.20 3.38
N GLY A 173 -5.53 18.21 3.58
CA GLY A 173 -6.11 18.77 4.80
C GLY A 173 -5.59 18.09 6.06
N ALA A 174 -5.60 16.76 6.09
CA ALA A 174 -5.07 16.00 7.24
C ALA A 174 -3.55 16.19 7.40
N SER A 175 -2.78 16.18 6.31
CA SER A 175 -1.33 16.31 6.40
C SER A 175 -0.89 17.71 6.85
N VAL A 176 -1.56 18.77 6.38
CA VAL A 176 -1.23 20.15 6.78
C VAL A 176 -1.74 20.47 8.19
N VAL A 177 -2.95 19.99 8.56
CA VAL A 177 -3.59 20.36 9.83
C VAL A 177 -3.17 19.45 10.99
N LEU A 178 -2.79 18.19 10.71
CA LEU A 178 -2.45 17.21 11.73
C LEU A 178 -0.99 16.75 11.62
N PHE A 179 -0.56 16.26 10.44
CA PHE A 179 0.75 15.65 10.31
C PHE A 179 1.89 16.66 10.48
N LEU A 180 1.81 17.81 9.81
CA LEU A 180 2.82 18.85 9.92
C LEU A 180 2.95 19.43 11.34
N PRO A 181 1.87 19.79 12.06
CA PRO A 181 1.97 20.15 13.48
C PRO A 181 2.54 19.03 14.36
N GLY A 182 2.22 17.76 14.09
CA GLY A 182 2.82 16.62 14.76
C GLY A 182 4.34 16.57 14.56
N ILE A 183 4.83 16.79 13.33
CA ILE A 183 6.28 16.85 13.02
C ILE A 183 6.95 18.01 13.75
N ILE A 184 6.34 19.19 13.74
CA ILE A 184 6.87 20.37 14.45
C ILE A 184 6.91 20.08 15.96
N GLY A 185 5.88 19.43 16.50
CA GLY A 185 5.83 19.03 17.90
C GLY A 185 6.94 18.05 18.27
N VAL A 186 7.19 17.02 17.45
CA VAL A 186 8.32 16.10 17.66
C VAL A 186 9.65 16.84 17.61
N ALA A 187 9.86 17.71 16.62
CA ALA A 187 11.07 18.53 16.52
C ALA A 187 11.27 19.41 17.77
N SER A 188 10.18 19.97 18.31
CA SER A 188 10.24 20.84 19.49
C SER A 188 10.57 20.08 20.78
N VAL A 189 10.12 18.81 20.90
CA VAL A 189 10.33 17.96 22.07
C VAL A 189 11.69 17.28 22.02
N ALA A 190 12.04 16.67 20.88
CA ALA A 190 13.25 15.85 20.74
C ALA A 190 14.45 16.63 20.17
N GLY A 191 14.26 17.87 19.70
CA GLY A 191 15.32 18.65 19.02
C GLY A 191 15.68 18.10 17.63
N SER A 192 15.02 17.05 17.16
CA SER A 192 15.28 16.35 15.90
C SER A 192 14.00 15.75 15.32
N THR A 193 14.04 15.35 14.04
CA THR A 193 12.98 14.58 13.37
C THR A 193 13.51 13.28 12.78
N THR A 194 14.76 12.92 13.08
CA THR A 194 15.48 11.76 12.53
C THR A 194 14.89 10.46 13.07
N PHE A 195 14.66 9.50 12.19
CA PHE A 195 14.22 8.18 12.59
C PHE A 195 15.30 7.44 13.35
N THR A 196 15.05 7.13 14.61
CA THR A 196 16.01 6.53 15.54
C THR A 196 15.52 5.14 15.94
N ALA A 197 16.40 4.16 15.89
CA ALA A 197 16.11 2.82 16.35
C ALA A 197 15.72 2.81 17.84
N GLY A 198 14.63 2.11 18.18
CA GLY A 198 14.10 2.10 19.54
C GLY A 198 13.22 3.29 19.94
N GLY A 199 13.17 4.34 19.11
CA GLY A 199 12.39 5.55 19.34
C GLY A 199 13.24 6.80 19.49
N LEU A 200 12.73 7.92 18.96
CA LEU A 200 13.37 9.25 19.10
C LEU A 200 12.92 9.97 20.36
N LEU A 201 11.65 9.80 20.76
CA LEU A 201 11.08 10.48 21.92
C LEU A 201 11.60 9.85 23.22
N PRO A 202 12.04 10.66 24.18
CA PRO A 202 12.75 10.15 25.37
C PRO A 202 11.85 9.46 26.41
N GLY A 203 10.52 9.45 26.24
CA GLY A 203 9.58 8.90 27.25
C GLY A 203 9.55 9.64 28.59
N THR A 204 10.32 10.71 28.71
CA THR A 204 10.41 11.54 29.92
C THR A 204 9.62 12.85 29.82
N THR A 205 9.02 13.07 28.65
CA THR A 205 8.15 14.22 28.39
C THR A 205 6.77 13.98 29.03
N SER A 206 5.94 15.01 29.08
CA SER A 206 4.56 14.85 29.55
C SER A 206 3.80 13.83 28.72
N VAL A 207 3.21 12.81 29.37
CA VAL A 207 2.34 11.78 28.74
C VAL A 207 1.25 12.41 27.89
N VAL A 208 0.74 13.59 28.29
CA VAL A 208 -0.29 14.33 27.51
C VAL A 208 0.28 14.77 26.16
N ILE A 209 1.50 15.32 26.14
CA ILE A 209 2.15 15.79 24.91
C ILE A 209 2.40 14.60 23.99
N GLU A 210 2.93 13.50 24.48
CA GLU A 210 3.23 12.29 23.70
C GLU A 210 1.96 11.67 23.13
N ASN A 211 0.86 11.61 23.87
CA ASN A 211 -0.45 11.18 23.36
C ASN A 211 -0.97 12.10 22.24
N VAL A 212 -0.86 13.41 22.39
CA VAL A 212 -1.27 14.39 21.36
C VAL A 212 -0.42 14.22 20.10
N LEU A 213 0.91 14.07 20.24
CA LEU A 213 1.80 13.84 19.10
C LEU A 213 1.45 12.55 18.36
N LEU A 214 1.18 11.46 19.07
CA LEU A 214 0.77 10.19 18.46
C LEU A 214 -0.53 10.35 17.66
N LEU A 215 -1.54 11.00 18.24
CA LEU A 215 -2.81 11.26 17.55
C LEU A 215 -2.61 12.13 16.30
N LEU A 216 -1.84 13.22 16.41
CA LEU A 216 -1.55 14.12 15.28
C LEU A 216 -0.85 13.39 14.14
N LEU A 217 0.15 12.58 14.43
CA LEU A 217 0.92 11.85 13.43
C LEU A 217 0.12 10.72 12.78
N VAL A 218 -0.62 9.92 13.57
CA VAL A 218 -1.43 8.79 13.04
C VAL A 218 -2.60 9.28 12.22
N PHE A 219 -3.39 10.25 12.69
CA PHE A 219 -4.49 10.81 11.92
C PHE A 219 -4.01 11.70 10.78
N GLY A 220 -2.86 12.37 10.94
CA GLY A 220 -2.19 13.11 9.88
C GLY A 220 -1.74 12.19 8.72
N ALA A 221 -1.40 10.94 9.01
CA ALA A 221 -1.14 9.92 8.01
C ALA A 221 -2.44 9.37 7.37
N ALA A 222 -3.36 10.25 6.95
CA ALA A 222 -4.71 9.92 6.44
C ALA A 222 -4.72 9.02 5.21
N LYS A 223 -3.57 8.84 4.51
CA LYS A 223 -3.42 7.82 3.45
C LYS A 223 -3.63 6.39 3.96
N ALA A 224 -3.47 6.13 5.25
CA ALA A 224 -3.82 4.86 5.90
C ALA A 224 -5.33 4.57 5.93
N ALA A 225 -6.16 5.56 5.62
CA ALA A 225 -7.62 5.44 5.52
C ALA A 225 -8.30 4.87 6.76
N LEU A 226 -7.82 5.22 7.96
CA LEU A 226 -8.47 4.91 9.23
C LEU A 226 -9.77 5.74 9.38
N ILE A 227 -10.84 5.17 9.91
CA ILE A 227 -12.05 5.91 10.23
C ILE A 227 -11.71 7.02 11.29
N PRO A 228 -12.17 8.28 11.10
CA PRO A 228 -13.13 8.77 10.12
C PRO A 228 -12.54 9.25 8.78
N LEU A 229 -11.22 9.24 8.58
CA LEU A 229 -10.53 9.81 7.41
C LEU A 229 -10.43 8.84 6.20
N HIS A 230 -11.30 7.84 6.12
CA HIS A 230 -11.29 6.79 5.10
C HIS A 230 -12.04 7.13 3.79
N GLY A 231 -12.93 8.13 3.82
CA GLY A 231 -13.92 8.37 2.76
C GLY A 231 -13.33 8.68 1.38
N TRP A 232 -12.11 9.19 1.32
CA TRP A 232 -11.41 9.47 0.06
C TRP A 232 -11.13 8.20 -0.76
N LEU A 233 -10.91 7.06 -0.09
CA LEU A 233 -10.48 5.83 -0.71
C LEU A 233 -11.59 5.18 -1.56
N PRO A 234 -12.82 4.95 -1.06
CA PRO A 234 -13.95 4.54 -1.90
C PRO A 234 -14.32 5.58 -2.95
N ALA A 235 -14.21 6.89 -2.65
CA ALA A 235 -14.52 7.95 -3.60
C ALA A 235 -13.59 7.92 -4.83
N ALA A 236 -12.34 7.52 -4.68
CA ALA A 236 -11.36 7.40 -5.76
C ALA A 236 -11.66 6.26 -6.76
N MET A 237 -12.67 5.41 -6.52
CA MET A 237 -13.00 4.27 -7.41
C MET A 237 -13.57 4.65 -8.76
N VAL A 238 -13.85 5.91 -9.02
CA VAL A 238 -14.20 6.45 -10.35
C VAL A 238 -13.04 6.39 -11.34
N ALA A 239 -11.81 6.31 -10.83
CA ALA A 239 -10.59 6.24 -11.64
C ALA A 239 -10.51 4.93 -12.46
N PRO A 240 -9.73 4.89 -13.57
CA PRO A 240 -9.42 3.66 -14.30
C PRO A 240 -8.82 2.57 -13.41
N ALA A 241 -9.03 1.29 -13.77
CA ALA A 241 -8.57 0.18 -12.93
C ALA A 241 -7.05 0.17 -12.63
N PRO A 242 -6.14 0.51 -13.56
CA PRO A 242 -4.71 0.63 -13.24
C PRO A 242 -4.41 1.69 -12.18
N VAL A 243 -5.17 2.79 -12.17
CA VAL A 243 -5.06 3.82 -11.12
C VAL A 243 -5.57 3.27 -9.78
N SER A 244 -6.73 2.59 -9.80
CA SER A 244 -7.26 1.95 -8.59
C SER A 244 -6.26 0.94 -8.01
N ALA A 245 -5.61 0.13 -8.86
CA ALA A 245 -4.56 -0.81 -8.47
C ALA A 245 -3.35 -0.09 -7.84
N LEU A 246 -2.87 1.01 -8.45
CA LEU A 246 -1.79 1.83 -7.89
C LEU A 246 -2.14 2.40 -6.53
N LEU A 247 -3.32 3.03 -6.40
CA LEU A 247 -3.75 3.71 -5.17
C LEU A 247 -3.88 2.73 -4.00
N HIS A 248 -4.50 1.55 -4.25
CA HIS A 248 -4.87 0.60 -3.21
C HIS A 248 -3.78 -0.44 -2.89
N ALA A 249 -2.88 -0.76 -3.83
CA ALA A 249 -1.91 -1.81 -3.63
C ALA A 249 -0.48 -1.29 -3.46
N VAL A 250 -0.05 -0.32 -4.28
CA VAL A 250 1.37 0.00 -4.44
C VAL A 250 1.80 1.27 -3.71
N ALA A 251 1.07 2.39 -3.92
CA ALA A 251 1.60 3.70 -3.60
C ALA A 251 0.90 4.35 -2.39
N VAL A 252 -0.31 4.89 -2.59
CA VAL A 252 -0.88 5.88 -1.66
C VAL A 252 -1.21 5.28 -0.30
N VAL A 253 -2.00 4.20 -0.27
CA VAL A 253 -2.39 3.58 1.02
C VAL A 253 -1.21 2.91 1.71
N LYS A 254 -0.23 2.40 0.93
CA LYS A 254 0.97 1.79 1.51
C LYS A 254 1.90 2.83 2.11
N ALA A 255 2.07 3.99 1.47
CA ALA A 255 2.77 5.11 2.07
C ALA A 255 2.12 5.52 3.42
N GLY A 256 0.77 5.47 3.52
CA GLY A 256 0.07 5.76 4.77
C GLY A 256 0.41 4.78 5.90
N VAL A 257 0.17 3.48 5.69
CA VAL A 257 0.44 2.48 6.73
C VAL A 257 1.93 2.27 6.99
N PHE A 258 2.79 2.40 5.99
CA PHE A 258 4.24 2.44 6.14
C PHE A 258 4.67 3.58 7.07
N THR A 259 4.11 4.78 6.86
CA THR A 259 4.38 5.94 7.71
C THR A 259 3.97 5.66 9.17
N ILE A 260 2.81 5.03 9.41
CA ILE A 260 2.38 4.67 10.78
C ILE A 260 3.32 3.64 11.40
N LEU A 261 3.72 2.58 10.67
CA LEU A 261 4.71 1.60 11.16
C LEU A 261 6.03 2.29 11.49
N LYS A 262 6.48 3.20 10.62
CA LYS A 262 7.75 3.92 10.81
C LYS A 262 7.70 4.88 12.00
N ILE A 263 6.59 5.58 12.21
CA ILE A 263 6.36 6.44 13.37
C ILE A 263 6.40 5.60 14.65
N SER A 264 5.67 4.47 14.66
CA SER A 264 5.64 3.59 15.82
C SER A 264 7.01 3.02 16.15
N ALA A 265 7.78 2.56 15.13
CA ALA A 265 9.08 1.92 15.34
C ALA A 265 10.21 2.91 15.70
N TYR A 266 10.24 4.10 15.08
CA TYR A 266 11.42 4.97 15.08
C TYR A 266 11.21 6.34 15.71
N ILE A 267 9.95 6.77 15.98
CA ILE A 267 9.66 8.03 16.68
C ILE A 267 9.28 7.75 18.12
N PHE A 268 8.34 6.83 18.34
CA PHE A 268 7.90 6.48 19.69
C PHE A 268 8.70 5.30 20.27
N GLY A 269 8.96 4.29 19.48
CA GLY A 269 9.47 3.00 19.94
C GLY A 269 8.38 2.13 20.58
N PRO A 270 8.55 0.79 20.57
CA PRO A 270 7.56 -0.14 21.12
C PRO A 270 7.26 0.06 22.60
N GLU A 271 8.25 0.43 23.40
CA GLU A 271 8.10 0.67 24.84
C GLU A 271 7.19 1.86 25.12
N LEU A 272 7.44 3.00 24.47
CA LEU A 272 6.62 4.19 24.65
C LEU A 272 5.18 3.96 24.12
N ILE A 273 5.01 3.30 22.96
CA ILE A 273 3.69 2.94 22.44
C ILE A 273 2.88 2.15 23.47
N THR A 274 3.52 1.22 24.19
CA THR A 274 2.86 0.44 25.24
C THR A 274 2.37 1.30 26.40
N ALA A 275 3.09 2.36 26.73
CA ALA A 275 2.77 3.25 27.84
C ALA A 275 1.69 4.29 27.51
N LEU A 276 1.37 4.51 26.23
CA LEU A 276 0.49 5.59 25.79
C LEU A 276 -0.99 5.14 25.68
N PRO A 277 -1.92 5.71 26.47
CA PRO A 277 -3.37 5.48 26.30
C PRO A 277 -3.87 5.76 24.88
N ALA A 278 -3.32 6.73 24.16
CA ALA A 278 -3.68 7.04 22.78
C ALA A 278 -3.44 5.84 21.85
N ALA A 279 -2.41 5.03 22.04
CA ALA A 279 -2.16 3.83 21.27
C ALA A 279 -3.30 2.80 21.43
N THR A 280 -3.76 2.58 22.64
CA THR A 280 -4.92 1.71 22.93
C THR A 280 -6.19 2.24 22.25
N TRP A 281 -6.45 3.54 22.28
CA TRP A 281 -7.60 4.15 21.59
C TRP A 281 -7.53 3.98 20.08
N ILE A 282 -6.35 4.17 19.48
CA ILE A 282 -6.12 3.96 18.05
C ILE A 282 -6.31 2.48 17.71
N LEU A 283 -5.84 1.56 18.55
CA LEU A 283 -5.98 0.13 18.38
C LEU A 283 -7.45 -0.30 18.35
N TRP A 284 -8.27 0.18 19.29
CA TRP A 284 -9.72 -0.11 19.32
C TRP A 284 -10.47 0.52 18.14
N LEU A 285 -10.07 1.73 17.73
CA LEU A 285 -10.63 2.36 16.54
C LEU A 285 -10.27 1.60 15.27
N ALA A 286 -9.04 1.07 15.20
CA ALA A 286 -8.61 0.20 14.10
C ALA A 286 -9.41 -1.11 14.10
N ALA A 287 -9.61 -1.75 15.25
CA ALA A 287 -10.47 -2.94 15.40
C ALA A 287 -11.92 -2.66 14.95
N ALA A 288 -12.51 -1.54 15.34
CA ALA A 288 -13.81 -1.11 14.86
C ALA A 288 -13.81 -0.87 13.33
N THR A 289 -12.77 -0.22 12.80
CA THR A 289 -12.61 0.02 11.35
C THR A 289 -12.55 -1.30 10.57
N ILE A 290 -11.84 -2.31 11.08
CA ILE A 290 -11.73 -3.66 10.49
C ILE A 290 -13.12 -4.27 10.29
N VAL A 291 -13.96 -4.25 11.32
CA VAL A 291 -15.31 -4.86 11.28
C VAL A 291 -16.25 -4.03 10.42
N ILE A 292 -16.33 -2.71 10.65
CA ILE A 292 -17.22 -1.80 9.91
C ILE A 292 -16.93 -1.86 8.42
N ALA A 293 -15.67 -1.78 8.02
CA ALA A 293 -15.29 -1.83 6.61
C ALA A 293 -15.65 -3.16 5.95
N SER A 294 -15.54 -4.29 6.67
CA SER A 294 -15.92 -5.61 6.17
C SER A 294 -17.43 -5.74 6.01
N LEU A 295 -18.22 -5.21 6.94
CA LEU A 295 -19.68 -5.18 6.84
C LEU A 295 -20.15 -4.31 5.66
N VAL A 296 -19.55 -3.14 5.48
CA VAL A 296 -19.87 -2.27 4.35
C VAL A 296 -19.46 -2.92 3.02
N ALA A 297 -18.32 -3.61 2.97
CA ALA A 297 -17.90 -4.35 1.75
C ALA A 297 -18.94 -5.36 1.30
N LEU A 298 -19.61 -6.06 2.23
CA LEU A 298 -20.72 -7.00 1.92
C LEU A 298 -21.87 -6.35 1.16
N THR A 299 -22.15 -5.08 1.42
CA THR A 299 -23.30 -4.37 0.83
C THR A 299 -23.03 -3.82 -0.58
N LYS A 300 -21.77 -3.82 -1.04
CA LYS A 300 -21.39 -3.19 -2.32
C LYS A 300 -21.55 -4.18 -3.49
N ASP A 301 -22.37 -3.83 -4.48
CA ASP A 301 -22.49 -4.58 -5.75
C ASP A 301 -21.42 -4.19 -6.77
N ASP A 302 -20.93 -2.93 -6.77
CA ASP A 302 -19.78 -2.54 -7.59
C ASP A 302 -18.50 -3.22 -7.07
N LEU A 303 -17.81 -3.97 -7.95
CA LEU A 303 -16.66 -4.77 -7.54
C LEU A 303 -15.49 -3.92 -7.04
N LYS A 304 -15.18 -2.78 -7.69
CA LYS A 304 -14.11 -1.90 -7.22
C LYS A 304 -14.44 -1.25 -5.89
N ALA A 305 -15.69 -0.83 -5.69
CA ALA A 305 -16.13 -0.28 -4.41
C ALA A 305 -16.04 -1.33 -3.29
N ARG A 306 -16.43 -2.59 -3.54
CA ARG A 306 -16.26 -3.72 -2.61
C ARG A 306 -14.81 -3.92 -2.22
N LEU A 307 -13.92 -3.95 -3.22
CA LEU A 307 -12.48 -4.09 -3.00
C LEU A 307 -11.87 -2.91 -2.25
N ALA A 308 -12.37 -1.69 -2.46
CA ALA A 308 -11.93 -0.50 -1.74
C ALA A 308 -12.28 -0.56 -0.24
N TRP A 309 -13.51 -0.90 0.10
CA TRP A 309 -13.91 -1.09 1.50
C TRP A 309 -13.15 -2.24 2.16
N SER A 310 -12.96 -3.34 1.44
CA SER A 310 -12.07 -4.40 1.90
C SER A 310 -10.63 -3.90 2.14
N THR A 311 -10.14 -2.94 1.36
CA THR A 311 -8.82 -2.33 1.57
C THR A 311 -8.80 -1.48 2.84
N VAL A 312 -9.83 -0.66 3.11
CA VAL A 312 -9.95 0.11 4.37
C VAL A 312 -9.76 -0.80 5.58
N GLY A 313 -10.48 -1.94 5.62
CA GLY A 313 -10.31 -2.93 6.69
C GLY A 313 -8.88 -3.46 6.80
N GLN A 314 -8.28 -3.89 5.68
CA GLN A 314 -6.93 -4.48 5.69
C GLN A 314 -5.82 -3.45 6.05
N LEU A 315 -6.00 -2.16 5.77
CA LEU A 315 -5.10 -1.12 6.24
C LEU A 315 -5.20 -0.93 7.75
N ALA A 316 -6.40 -1.07 8.30
CA ALA A 316 -6.61 -1.02 9.75
C ALA A 316 -5.95 -2.21 10.47
N TYR A 317 -5.78 -3.39 9.83
CA TYR A 317 -4.93 -4.47 10.37
C TYR A 317 -3.49 -4.01 10.58
N ILE A 318 -2.90 -3.27 9.61
CA ILE A 318 -1.52 -2.78 9.73
C ILE A 318 -1.44 -1.66 10.76
N THR A 319 -2.45 -0.79 10.82
CA THR A 319 -2.51 0.26 11.84
C THR A 319 -2.63 -0.32 13.24
N SER A 320 -3.46 -1.36 13.46
CA SER A 320 -3.51 -2.05 14.75
C SER A 320 -2.19 -2.73 15.08
N ALA A 321 -1.54 -3.36 14.12
CA ALA A 321 -0.21 -3.97 14.30
C ALA A 321 0.84 -2.96 14.82
N ALA A 322 0.82 -1.74 14.26
CA ALA A 322 1.71 -0.66 14.68
C ALA A 322 1.44 -0.14 16.11
N MET A 323 0.26 -0.38 16.64
CA MET A 323 -0.15 0.06 18.00
C MET A 323 -0.09 -1.08 19.02
N LEU A 324 0.30 -2.31 18.61
CA LEU A 324 0.51 -3.39 19.56
C LEU A 324 1.80 -3.15 20.38
N PRO A 325 1.81 -3.56 21.66
CA PRO A 325 2.88 -3.25 22.59
C PRO A 325 4.20 -3.98 22.32
N PHE A 326 4.29 -4.84 21.33
CA PHE A 326 5.47 -5.63 21.04
C PHE A 326 5.96 -5.46 19.60
N ALA A 327 7.26 -5.64 19.44
CA ALA A 327 7.93 -5.64 18.15
C ALA A 327 7.36 -6.66 17.15
N SER A 328 6.79 -7.77 17.62
CA SER A 328 6.10 -8.76 16.79
C SER A 328 4.95 -8.14 15.98
N GLY A 329 4.28 -7.12 16.52
CA GLY A 329 3.26 -6.37 15.79
C GLY A 329 3.84 -5.65 14.57
N LEU A 330 5.02 -5.01 14.69
CA LEU A 330 5.69 -4.32 13.60
C LEU A 330 6.11 -5.28 12.48
N VAL A 331 6.67 -6.43 12.83
CA VAL A 331 7.03 -7.50 11.88
C VAL A 331 5.80 -8.03 11.16
N ALA A 332 4.76 -8.38 11.90
CA ALA A 332 3.49 -8.86 11.34
C ALA A 332 2.83 -7.82 10.43
N GLY A 333 2.84 -6.53 10.81
CA GLY A 333 2.34 -5.42 10.03
C GLY A 333 3.11 -5.20 8.72
N GLY A 334 4.45 -5.28 8.78
CA GLY A 334 5.32 -5.19 7.60
C GLY A 334 5.10 -6.36 6.63
N LEU A 335 5.02 -7.60 7.12
CA LEU A 335 4.68 -8.76 6.30
C LEU A 335 3.28 -8.60 5.68
N HIS A 336 2.28 -8.20 6.48
CA HIS A 336 0.92 -7.99 5.97
C HIS A 336 0.85 -6.89 4.92
N MET A 337 1.68 -5.87 5.01
CA MET A 337 1.78 -4.82 4.00
C MET A 337 2.11 -5.38 2.61
N VAL A 338 3.10 -6.27 2.51
CA VAL A 338 3.54 -6.91 1.25
C VAL A 338 2.49 -7.89 0.72
N VAL A 339 2.02 -8.77 1.57
CA VAL A 339 1.02 -9.80 1.22
C VAL A 339 -0.28 -9.15 0.73
N HIS A 340 -0.77 -8.16 1.48
CA HIS A 340 -1.98 -7.43 1.10
C HIS A 340 -1.80 -6.64 -0.20
N ALA A 341 -0.63 -6.05 -0.45
CA ALA A 341 -0.34 -5.34 -1.69
C ALA A 341 -0.48 -6.28 -2.90
N THR A 342 0.18 -7.44 -2.84
CA THR A 342 0.18 -8.44 -3.92
C THR A 342 -1.22 -9.00 -4.19
N ALA A 343 -1.98 -9.31 -3.14
CA ALA A 343 -3.35 -9.81 -3.28
C ALA A 343 -4.30 -8.74 -3.86
N LYS A 344 -4.23 -7.51 -3.37
CA LYS A 344 -5.13 -6.43 -3.82
C LYS A 344 -4.85 -5.99 -5.24
N ILE A 345 -3.60 -5.87 -5.65
CA ILE A 345 -3.30 -5.53 -7.04
C ILE A 345 -3.88 -6.57 -7.98
N THR A 346 -3.77 -7.86 -7.66
CA THR A 346 -4.35 -8.97 -8.44
C THR A 346 -5.87 -8.80 -8.58
N LEU A 347 -6.57 -8.55 -7.46
CA LEU A 347 -8.03 -8.38 -7.46
C LEU A 347 -8.49 -7.17 -8.28
N PHE A 348 -7.82 -6.02 -8.15
CA PHE A 348 -8.13 -4.82 -8.92
C PHE A 348 -7.82 -4.99 -10.40
N MET A 349 -6.73 -5.67 -10.75
CA MET A 349 -6.41 -6.02 -12.14
C MET A 349 -7.45 -6.98 -12.73
N CYS A 350 -7.90 -7.99 -11.97
CA CYS A 350 -9.00 -8.86 -12.41
C CYS A 350 -10.27 -8.06 -12.69
N ALA A 351 -10.66 -7.17 -11.78
CA ALA A 351 -11.83 -6.30 -11.98
C ALA A 351 -11.69 -5.44 -13.25
N GLY A 352 -10.51 -4.88 -13.47
CA GLY A 352 -10.20 -4.12 -14.69
C GLY A 352 -10.21 -4.95 -15.95
N ALA A 353 -9.66 -6.16 -15.93
CA ALA A 353 -9.64 -7.07 -17.06
C ALA A 353 -11.05 -7.55 -17.45
N ILE A 354 -11.90 -7.85 -16.45
CA ILE A 354 -13.33 -8.16 -16.68
C ILE A 354 -14.02 -6.96 -17.35
N TYR A 355 -13.82 -5.76 -16.80
CA TYR A 355 -14.41 -4.54 -17.36
C TYR A 355 -13.98 -4.28 -18.80
N VAL A 356 -12.69 -4.44 -19.13
CA VAL A 356 -12.20 -4.27 -20.51
C VAL A 356 -12.82 -5.27 -21.46
N ALA A 357 -12.98 -6.52 -21.04
CA ALA A 357 -13.52 -7.57 -21.90
C ALA A 357 -15.05 -7.48 -22.09
N THR A 358 -15.79 -7.09 -21.05
CA THR A 358 -17.26 -7.26 -20.99
C THR A 358 -18.03 -5.98 -20.71
N GLY A 359 -17.38 -4.93 -20.20
CA GLY A 359 -18.07 -3.73 -19.69
C GLY A 359 -18.71 -3.91 -18.31
N ALA A 360 -18.73 -5.13 -17.74
CA ALA A 360 -19.36 -5.40 -16.45
C ALA A 360 -18.55 -4.82 -15.30
N ALA A 361 -19.19 -4.04 -14.44
CA ALA A 361 -18.62 -3.46 -13.23
C ALA A 361 -19.25 -4.02 -11.96
N LYS A 362 -20.51 -4.46 -12.05
CA LYS A 362 -21.29 -4.97 -10.92
C LYS A 362 -21.13 -6.48 -10.78
N ILE A 363 -21.08 -6.96 -9.56
CA ILE A 363 -20.94 -8.39 -9.25
C ILE A 363 -22.16 -9.18 -9.71
N SER A 364 -23.35 -8.57 -9.62
CA SER A 364 -24.60 -9.14 -10.13
C SER A 364 -24.56 -9.43 -11.65
N GLU A 365 -23.71 -8.74 -12.41
CA GLU A 365 -23.53 -8.89 -13.86
C GLU A 365 -22.47 -9.97 -14.21
N MET A 366 -21.70 -10.49 -13.24
CA MET A 366 -20.54 -11.36 -13.47
C MET A 366 -20.84 -12.86 -13.38
N GLY A 367 -22.09 -13.26 -13.11
CA GLY A 367 -22.46 -14.66 -13.05
C GLY A 367 -22.12 -15.40 -14.34
N GLY A 368 -21.43 -16.57 -14.26
CA GLY A 368 -21.01 -17.35 -15.41
C GLY A 368 -19.85 -16.77 -16.24
N ALA A 369 -19.20 -15.69 -15.79
CA ALA A 369 -18.03 -15.10 -16.45
C ALA A 369 -16.88 -16.10 -16.65
N GLY A 370 -16.73 -17.06 -15.74
CA GLY A 370 -15.70 -18.09 -15.80
C GLY A 370 -15.81 -19.04 -16.98
N ARG A 371 -16.97 -19.15 -17.62
CA ARG A 371 -17.08 -19.94 -18.85
C ARG A 371 -16.27 -19.34 -20.01
N ARG A 372 -16.05 -18.04 -19.99
CA ARG A 372 -15.32 -17.31 -21.02
C ARG A 372 -13.96 -16.83 -20.55
N MET A 373 -13.76 -16.69 -19.24
CA MET A 373 -12.54 -16.18 -18.59
C MET A 373 -12.13 -17.07 -17.40
N PRO A 374 -11.98 -18.40 -17.56
CA PRO A 374 -11.72 -19.30 -16.43
C PRO A 374 -10.41 -18.99 -15.72
N ILE A 375 -9.35 -18.75 -16.46
CA ILE A 375 -8.01 -18.44 -15.92
C ILE A 375 -8.05 -17.15 -15.08
N LEU A 376 -8.70 -16.10 -15.57
CA LEU A 376 -8.82 -14.83 -14.88
C LEU A 376 -9.57 -14.99 -13.54
N LEU A 377 -10.68 -15.75 -13.54
CA LEU A 377 -11.46 -15.99 -12.32
C LEU A 377 -10.72 -16.91 -11.34
N THR A 378 -9.89 -17.82 -11.83
CA THR A 378 -8.98 -18.61 -10.96
C THR A 378 -7.95 -17.71 -10.28
N PHE A 379 -7.37 -16.75 -10.99
CA PHE A 379 -6.46 -15.76 -10.37
C PHE A 379 -7.17 -14.87 -9.36
N PHE A 380 -8.41 -14.47 -9.65
CA PHE A 380 -9.26 -13.76 -8.68
C PHE A 380 -9.50 -14.60 -7.41
N PHE A 381 -9.77 -15.91 -7.58
CA PHE A 381 -9.95 -16.84 -6.47
C PHE A 381 -8.69 -16.97 -5.61
N VAL A 382 -7.51 -17.20 -6.22
CA VAL A 382 -6.22 -17.29 -5.51
C VAL A 382 -5.94 -16.02 -4.70
N ALA A 383 -6.12 -14.85 -5.30
CA ALA A 383 -5.93 -13.58 -4.59
C ALA A 383 -6.98 -13.36 -3.47
N SER A 384 -8.20 -13.86 -3.66
CA SER A 384 -9.24 -13.84 -2.61
C SER A 384 -8.83 -14.70 -1.41
N LEU A 385 -8.26 -15.90 -1.62
CA LEU A 385 -7.72 -16.74 -0.53
C LEU A 385 -6.65 -15.98 0.26
N SER A 386 -5.79 -15.22 -0.42
CA SER A 386 -4.75 -14.43 0.25
C SER A 386 -5.34 -13.30 1.11
N VAL A 387 -6.36 -12.58 0.65
CA VAL A 387 -7.04 -11.55 1.46
C VAL A 387 -7.79 -12.16 2.64
N ILE A 388 -8.38 -13.33 2.47
CA ILE A 388 -9.09 -14.07 3.52
C ILE A 388 -8.11 -14.58 4.58
N GLY A 389 -6.92 -15.01 4.16
CA GLY A 389 -5.90 -15.59 5.03
C GLY A 389 -5.93 -17.13 5.04
N LEU A 390 -6.20 -17.74 3.88
CA LEU A 390 -6.25 -19.19 3.72
C LEU A 390 -4.99 -19.73 3.03
N PRO A 391 -4.52 -20.95 3.40
CA PRO A 391 -3.44 -21.62 2.69
C PRO A 391 -3.87 -21.99 1.25
N PRO A 392 -2.94 -22.15 0.31
CA PRO A 392 -1.50 -21.94 0.38
C PRO A 392 -1.07 -20.54 -0.05
N THR A 393 -1.55 -19.48 0.59
CA THR A 393 -1.22 -18.10 0.26
C THR A 393 -0.55 -17.37 1.41
N GLY A 394 0.28 -16.36 1.12
CA GLY A 394 0.98 -15.58 2.13
C GLY A 394 0.06 -14.90 3.16
N GLY A 395 -1.22 -14.68 2.80
CA GLY A 395 -2.23 -14.14 3.70
C GLY A 395 -2.45 -14.96 4.97
N MET A 396 -2.27 -16.26 4.89
CA MET A 396 -2.34 -17.14 6.08
C MET A 396 -1.32 -16.71 7.13
N TRP A 397 -0.06 -16.62 6.75
CA TRP A 397 1.02 -16.31 7.69
C TRP A 397 0.92 -14.91 8.26
N SER A 398 0.67 -13.91 7.41
CA SER A 398 0.58 -12.53 7.88
C SER A 398 -0.59 -12.32 8.84
N LYS A 399 -1.74 -12.94 8.60
CA LYS A 399 -2.88 -12.86 9.51
C LYS A 399 -2.69 -13.69 10.78
N PHE A 400 -2.08 -14.85 10.65
CA PHE A 400 -1.73 -15.68 11.82
C PHE A 400 -0.84 -14.88 12.78
N LEU A 401 0.25 -14.28 12.28
CA LEU A 401 1.16 -13.46 13.10
C LEU A 401 0.48 -12.25 13.71
N LEU A 402 -0.45 -11.59 12.98
CA LEU A 402 -1.21 -10.45 13.51
C LEU A 402 -2.15 -10.85 14.66
N VAL A 403 -2.83 -11.98 14.52
CA VAL A 403 -3.74 -12.52 15.55
C VAL A 403 -2.91 -13.01 16.75
N ASP A 404 -1.81 -13.70 16.51
CA ASP A 404 -0.89 -14.17 17.54
C ASP A 404 -0.32 -13.00 18.35
N ALA A 405 0.22 -11.97 17.69
CA ALA A 405 0.70 -10.76 18.34
C ALA A 405 -0.40 -10.06 19.17
N SER A 406 -1.65 -10.05 18.68
CA SER A 406 -2.76 -9.47 19.42
C SER A 406 -3.11 -10.28 20.67
N PHE A 407 -3.11 -11.62 20.59
CA PHE A 407 -3.32 -12.48 21.76
C PHE A 407 -2.17 -12.39 22.75
N GLY A 408 -0.92 -12.43 22.29
CA GLY A 408 0.27 -12.29 23.14
C GLY A 408 0.31 -10.96 23.89
N SER A 409 -0.32 -9.91 23.33
CA SER A 409 -0.46 -8.57 23.95
C SER A 409 -1.67 -8.46 24.90
N GLY A 410 -2.53 -9.49 25.01
CA GLY A 410 -3.78 -9.40 25.74
C GLY A 410 -4.90 -8.62 25.04
N GLU A 411 -4.71 -8.23 23.78
CA GLU A 411 -5.66 -7.43 22.99
C GLU A 411 -6.71 -8.29 22.29
N TRP A 412 -7.51 -9.00 23.08
CA TRP A 412 -8.52 -9.98 22.63
C TRP A 412 -9.57 -9.38 21.69
N LEU A 413 -9.95 -8.11 21.91
CA LEU A 413 -10.93 -7.42 21.08
C LEU A 413 -10.39 -7.25 19.65
N THR A 414 -9.14 -6.88 19.52
CA THR A 414 -8.46 -6.71 18.23
C THR A 414 -8.30 -8.04 17.51
N ALA A 415 -7.88 -9.10 18.21
CA ALA A 415 -7.82 -10.46 17.67
C ALA A 415 -9.19 -10.94 17.18
N ALA A 416 -10.25 -10.76 17.98
CA ALA A 416 -11.60 -11.12 17.60
C ALA A 416 -12.09 -10.34 16.37
N ALA A 417 -11.82 -9.03 16.28
CA ALA A 417 -12.17 -8.21 15.13
C ALA A 417 -11.48 -8.71 13.85
N MET A 418 -10.20 -9.11 13.94
CA MET A 418 -9.44 -9.69 12.82
C MET A 418 -10.04 -11.02 12.35
N ILE A 419 -10.40 -11.91 13.26
CA ILE A 419 -11.02 -13.20 12.94
C ILE A 419 -12.40 -12.99 12.30
N VAL A 420 -13.25 -12.15 12.88
CA VAL A 420 -14.58 -11.83 12.33
C VAL A 420 -14.44 -11.22 10.92
N SER A 421 -13.52 -10.30 10.71
CA SER A 421 -13.29 -9.70 9.40
C SER A 421 -12.79 -10.72 8.36
N SER A 422 -11.99 -11.71 8.78
CA SER A 422 -11.56 -12.79 7.89
C SER A 422 -12.74 -13.65 7.45
N LEU A 423 -13.65 -14.00 8.37
CA LEU A 423 -14.90 -14.71 8.04
C LEU A 423 -15.81 -13.88 7.13
N LEU A 424 -15.96 -12.58 7.39
CA LEU A 424 -16.71 -11.69 6.52
C LEU A 424 -16.08 -11.59 5.12
N SER A 425 -14.74 -11.68 5.03
CA SER A 425 -14.01 -11.68 3.75
C SER A 425 -14.35 -12.90 2.90
N VAL A 426 -14.58 -14.06 3.49
CA VAL A 426 -15.14 -15.24 2.79
C VAL A 426 -16.46 -14.87 2.14
N ALA A 427 -17.36 -14.25 2.91
CA ALA A 427 -18.71 -13.95 2.47
C ALA A 427 -18.78 -12.90 1.33
N TYR A 428 -17.83 -11.95 1.24
CA TYR A 428 -17.89 -10.94 0.18
C TYR A 428 -16.91 -11.17 -0.98
N LEU A 429 -15.88 -12.02 -0.86
CA LEU A 429 -14.94 -12.32 -1.97
C LEU A 429 -15.26 -13.62 -2.69
N LEU A 430 -15.46 -14.72 -1.95
CA LEU A 430 -15.64 -16.03 -2.58
C LEU A 430 -16.89 -16.11 -3.49
N PRO A 431 -18.05 -15.51 -3.15
CA PRO A 431 -19.21 -15.55 -4.06
C PRO A 431 -18.93 -14.96 -5.44
N VAL A 432 -18.01 -13.98 -5.56
CA VAL A 432 -17.62 -13.40 -6.86
C VAL A 432 -16.92 -14.48 -7.71
N ALA A 433 -15.96 -15.19 -7.14
CA ALA A 433 -15.24 -16.26 -7.82
C ALA A 433 -16.15 -17.47 -8.09
N PHE A 434 -16.89 -17.93 -7.09
CA PHE A 434 -17.77 -19.12 -7.21
C PHE A 434 -18.91 -18.90 -8.20
N ASN A 435 -19.62 -17.77 -8.13
CA ASN A 435 -20.68 -17.45 -9.07
C ASN A 435 -20.12 -17.27 -10.48
N GLY A 436 -18.92 -16.73 -10.62
CA GLY A 436 -18.26 -16.63 -11.91
C GLY A 436 -17.88 -18.01 -12.48
N LEU A 437 -17.24 -18.88 -11.70
CA LEU A 437 -16.71 -20.17 -12.14
C LEU A 437 -17.77 -21.28 -12.21
N PHE A 438 -18.67 -21.35 -11.23
CA PHE A 438 -19.57 -22.48 -11.00
C PHE A 438 -21.05 -22.13 -11.13
N SER A 439 -21.41 -21.04 -11.86
CA SER A 439 -22.82 -20.72 -12.10
C SER A 439 -23.57 -21.90 -12.72
N PRO A 440 -24.85 -22.12 -12.34
CA PRO A 440 -25.68 -23.19 -12.87
C PRO A 440 -25.75 -23.20 -14.40
N ALA A 441 -26.02 -24.37 -14.99
CA ALA A 441 -26.28 -24.50 -16.40
C ALA A 441 -27.48 -23.61 -16.78
N GLY A 442 -27.36 -22.80 -17.84
CA GLY A 442 -28.39 -21.86 -18.26
C GLY A 442 -28.13 -20.38 -17.85
N VAL A 443 -27.30 -20.09 -16.86
CA VAL A 443 -26.85 -18.73 -16.62
C VAL A 443 -25.86 -18.34 -17.71
N LYS A 444 -26.25 -17.39 -18.58
CA LYS A 444 -25.34 -16.81 -19.57
C LYS A 444 -24.37 -15.89 -18.86
N GLY A 445 -23.05 -16.13 -19.03
CA GLY A 445 -22.03 -15.20 -18.60
C GLY A 445 -22.11 -13.87 -19.36
N PRO A 446 -21.43 -12.82 -18.85
CA PRO A 446 -21.41 -11.52 -19.51
C PRO A 446 -20.87 -11.68 -20.95
N GLU A 447 -21.46 -10.95 -21.90
CA GLU A 447 -21.00 -10.95 -23.28
C GLU A 447 -19.71 -10.17 -23.45
N PHE A 448 -18.81 -10.64 -24.32
CA PHE A 448 -17.66 -9.84 -24.69
C PHE A 448 -18.09 -8.65 -25.53
N THR A 449 -17.85 -7.45 -25.01
CA THR A 449 -18.12 -6.20 -25.75
C THR A 449 -17.01 -5.88 -26.74
N ARG A 450 -15.87 -6.61 -26.67
CA ARG A 450 -14.70 -6.39 -27.53
C ARG A 450 -14.24 -7.67 -28.21
N PRO A 451 -13.86 -7.57 -29.50
CA PRO A 451 -13.14 -8.63 -30.17
C PRO A 451 -11.81 -8.92 -29.44
N GLY A 452 -11.51 -10.20 -29.20
CA GLY A 452 -10.28 -10.63 -28.55
C GLY A 452 -10.34 -10.79 -27.02
N GLY A 453 -11.43 -10.40 -26.35
CA GLY A 453 -11.64 -10.67 -24.92
C GLY A 453 -10.64 -9.96 -24.00
N VAL A 454 -10.05 -10.70 -23.06
CA VAL A 454 -9.05 -10.16 -22.10
C VAL A 454 -7.70 -9.93 -22.81
N PRO A 455 -7.12 -8.70 -22.74
CA PRO A 455 -5.80 -8.44 -23.34
C PRO A 455 -4.71 -9.33 -22.74
N GLY A 456 -3.84 -9.92 -23.59
CA GLY A 456 -2.81 -10.86 -23.17
C GLY A 456 -1.85 -10.24 -22.12
N ALA A 457 -1.40 -9.00 -22.33
CA ALA A 457 -0.55 -8.30 -21.37
C ALA A 457 -1.23 -8.14 -20.00
N ALA A 458 -2.54 -7.86 -19.98
CA ALA A 458 -3.30 -7.76 -18.75
C ALA A 458 -3.42 -9.12 -18.04
N LEU A 459 -3.67 -10.19 -18.78
CA LEU A 459 -3.76 -11.54 -18.22
C LEU A 459 -2.42 -12.02 -17.65
N THR A 460 -1.32 -11.74 -18.36
CA THR A 460 0.05 -12.04 -17.87
C THR A 460 0.34 -11.31 -16.57
N ALA A 461 0.04 -10.01 -16.50
CA ALA A 461 0.26 -9.21 -15.29
C ALA A 461 -0.52 -9.75 -14.08
N VAL A 462 -1.79 -10.11 -14.29
CA VAL A 462 -2.63 -10.74 -13.25
C VAL A 462 -2.05 -12.08 -12.82
N GLY A 463 -1.58 -12.90 -13.79
CA GLY A 463 -0.97 -14.21 -13.50
C GLY A 463 0.29 -14.10 -12.64
N VAL A 464 1.18 -13.15 -12.95
CA VAL A 464 2.41 -12.90 -12.17
C VAL A 464 2.07 -12.58 -10.71
N THR A 465 1.10 -11.68 -10.47
CA THR A 465 0.73 -11.32 -9.09
C THR A 465 -0.05 -12.42 -8.38
N ALA A 466 -0.86 -13.22 -9.09
CA ALA A 466 -1.53 -14.38 -8.50
C ALA A 466 -0.52 -15.45 -8.08
N ILE A 467 0.51 -15.73 -8.89
CA ILE A 467 1.64 -16.58 -8.51
C ILE A 467 2.38 -15.97 -7.33
N GLY A 468 2.56 -14.65 -7.30
CA GLY A 468 3.14 -13.93 -6.17
C GLY A 468 2.39 -14.17 -4.85
N CYS A 469 1.05 -14.28 -4.86
CA CYS A 469 0.27 -14.64 -3.68
C CYS A 469 0.63 -16.03 -3.13
N LEU A 470 0.93 -16.98 -4.01
CA LEU A 470 1.37 -18.34 -3.63
C LEU A 470 2.84 -18.33 -3.18
N ALA A 471 3.71 -17.64 -3.92
CA ALA A 471 5.13 -17.54 -3.59
C ALA A 471 5.36 -16.90 -2.20
N LEU A 472 4.56 -15.92 -1.83
CA LEU A 472 4.61 -15.29 -0.50
C LEU A 472 4.21 -16.24 0.64
N PHE A 473 3.58 -17.38 0.37
CA PHE A 473 3.36 -18.41 1.38
C PHE A 473 4.68 -19.04 1.83
N VAL A 474 5.58 -19.30 0.88
CA VAL A 474 6.90 -19.88 1.15
C VAL A 474 7.90 -18.81 1.64
N ALA A 475 7.78 -17.58 1.12
CA ALA A 475 8.69 -16.49 1.46
C ALA A 475 8.34 -15.75 2.76
N ALA A 476 7.25 -16.11 3.44
CA ALA A 476 6.76 -15.36 4.60
C ALA A 476 7.75 -15.34 5.76
N GLU A 477 8.38 -16.48 6.07
CA GLU A 477 9.40 -16.63 7.10
C GLU A 477 10.62 -15.72 6.78
N PHE A 478 11.16 -15.85 5.58
CA PHE A 478 12.27 -15.00 5.14
C PHE A 478 11.99 -13.49 5.28
N ILE A 479 10.76 -13.05 4.97
CA ILE A 479 10.37 -11.64 5.12
C ILE A 479 10.24 -11.27 6.61
N ALA A 480 9.73 -12.17 7.44
CA ALA A 480 9.62 -11.94 8.88
C ALA A 480 11.01 -11.81 9.52
N ASP A 481 11.93 -12.71 9.19
CA ASP A 481 13.33 -12.68 9.65
C ASP A 481 14.07 -11.41 9.18
N TYR A 482 13.82 -11.00 7.93
CA TYR A 482 14.38 -9.75 7.40
C TYR A 482 13.90 -8.52 8.18
N LEU A 483 12.70 -8.55 8.74
CA LEU A 483 12.12 -7.49 9.55
C LEU A 483 12.42 -7.62 11.05
N GLU A 484 13.02 -8.72 11.51
CA GLU A 484 13.35 -8.96 12.91
C GLU A 484 14.14 -7.80 13.56
N PRO A 485 15.08 -7.13 12.87
CA PRO A 485 15.78 -5.98 13.44
C PRO A 485 14.87 -4.82 13.87
N LEU A 486 13.65 -4.73 13.36
CA LEU A 486 12.64 -3.77 13.86
C LEU A 486 12.24 -4.07 15.30
N GLY A 487 12.41 -5.31 15.74
CA GLY A 487 12.08 -5.82 17.06
C GLY A 487 13.26 -6.01 18.00
N ALA A 488 14.46 -6.15 17.46
CA ALA A 488 15.65 -6.49 18.25
C ALA A 488 16.13 -5.35 19.17
N PHE A 489 15.65 -4.13 18.97
CA PHE A 489 16.04 -2.97 19.78
C PHE A 489 15.52 -2.99 21.22
N THR A 490 14.63 -3.93 21.58
CA THR A 490 14.09 -4.08 22.93
C THR A 490 14.91 -5.02 23.82
N LEU A 491 15.88 -5.77 23.28
CA LEU A 491 16.60 -6.83 24.00
C LEU A 491 18.05 -6.48 24.36
N ILE A 492 18.62 -5.39 23.86
CA ILE A 492 20.05 -5.08 24.06
C ILE A 492 20.33 -4.35 25.39
N GLU A 493 19.34 -3.74 26.06
CA GLU A 493 19.53 -3.08 27.35
C GLU A 493 18.97 -3.85 28.58
N ALA A 494 18.38 -5.02 28.39
CA ALA A 494 17.86 -5.84 29.48
C ALA A 494 18.84 -6.93 29.97
N ALA A 495 20.12 -6.85 29.62
CA ALA A 495 21.16 -7.67 30.26
C ALA A 495 21.75 -6.88 31.45
N PRO A 496 21.71 -7.45 32.67
CA PRO A 496 22.13 -6.78 33.92
C PRO A 496 23.61 -6.41 33.93
#